data_c2ed319c0aa015484dfebf8c8081d374
#
_entry.id   c2ed319c0aa015484dfebf8c8081d374
#
_cell.length_a   1.000
_cell.length_b   1.000
_cell.length_c   1.000
_cell.angle_alpha   90.00
_cell.angle_beta   90.00
_cell.angle_gamma   90.00
#
_symmetry.space_group_name_H-M   'P 1'
#
loop_
_entity.id
_entity.type
_entity.pdbx_description
1 polymer ?
#
loop_
_entity_poly.entity_id
_entity_poly.type
_entity_poly.pdbx_seq_one_letter_code
_entity_poly.pdbx_strand_id
1 'polypeptide(L)'
;MVARSRPTRADVMAAALAAVGAIVVATVQLRLGIIHLLDTVTYWSGAQAVADGHPFTTHLAPSFSNFDSIEFLERGGRLPFVDFPIGFPLLAGIPGALIGVRWAMGLVVVLSLAVVALCVVLGDRRPAVTNRIEARRLLTIFFAVALIALPTTRLITQGTLSEPVFTAAVFALVIALARYREGGRWRWVAGFTGLASLLRFIGAPLAILGGWERYRRTGEWRNSLLWTIGLAAPAAANIAIASLAGGGHNAGWRGLQRVDVDVFVRSVGGWFDHRQGDLRRTYFTTEGPQWWSWIVTIAWVALLVVAITQLIRRRPFLTPTAHFALAAAGIVSAGLVLGLMGFDALVIPDNRLMLPAGLLTLAALYWSSPGRGRALVGVAAVVVLWIVVAVQPTSIGESFSDDSDRKAFSEVAASSGARIIITNDADAVHWDTGLPAAYAPTAQKALTGELVDVDDLYRRLPCALLHNDGIVVLSDQITFSSVEYDLLDLAVAEGALEKDESPGVIVYRPTTAACR
;
A
#
# COMPACT_ATOMS: atom_id res chain seq x y z
N MET A 1 35.57 -9.09 20.58
CA MET A 1 35.62 -8.58 19.20
C MET A 1 35.40 -9.75 18.26
N VAL A 2 34.19 -9.99 17.79
CA VAL A 2 33.90 -11.04 16.81
C VAL A 2 34.37 -10.52 15.45
N ALA A 3 35.29 -11.25 14.80
CA ALA A 3 35.84 -10.90 13.52
C ALA A 3 34.71 -10.63 12.49
N ARG A 4 34.79 -9.49 11.81
CA ARG A 4 33.88 -9.09 10.72
C ARG A 4 33.96 -10.11 9.60
N SER A 5 33.07 -11.08 9.56
CA SER A 5 32.95 -11.93 8.38
C SER A 5 32.25 -11.12 7.28
N ARG A 6 33.01 -10.70 6.28
CA ARG A 6 32.42 -10.19 5.02
C ARG A 6 31.59 -11.31 4.39
N PRO A 7 30.47 -10.99 3.72
CA PRO A 7 29.72 -12.00 3.00
C PRO A 7 30.65 -12.72 2.01
N THR A 8 30.61 -14.04 2.01
CA THR A 8 31.39 -14.84 1.08
C THR A 8 30.81 -14.71 -0.34
N ARG A 9 31.59 -15.06 -1.37
CA ARG A 9 31.06 -15.12 -2.74
C ARG A 9 29.82 -16.02 -2.85
N ALA A 10 29.78 -17.10 -2.11
CA ALA A 10 28.65 -18.01 -2.08
C ALA A 10 27.42 -17.43 -1.38
N ASP A 11 27.57 -16.55 -0.37
CA ASP A 11 26.44 -15.84 0.24
C ASP A 11 25.85 -14.79 -0.72
N VAL A 12 26.72 -14.12 -1.47
CA VAL A 12 26.29 -13.17 -2.52
C VAL A 12 25.53 -13.91 -3.64
N MET A 13 26.05 -15.07 -4.06
CA MET A 13 25.40 -15.91 -5.07
C MET A 13 24.06 -16.44 -4.58
N ALA A 14 23.96 -16.90 -3.34
CA ALA A 14 22.70 -17.33 -2.75
C ALA A 14 21.67 -16.18 -2.69
N ALA A 15 22.12 -14.98 -2.32
CA ALA A 15 21.25 -13.79 -2.31
C ALA A 15 20.79 -13.41 -3.73
N ALA A 16 21.65 -13.49 -4.72
CA ALA A 16 21.31 -13.27 -6.13
C ALA A 16 20.29 -14.29 -6.63
N LEU A 17 20.47 -15.59 -6.33
CA LEU A 17 19.51 -16.64 -6.69
C LEU A 17 18.15 -16.45 -6.03
N ALA A 18 18.11 -16.03 -4.76
CA ALA A 18 16.85 -15.72 -4.08
C ALA A 18 16.15 -14.52 -4.73
N ALA A 19 16.90 -13.48 -5.10
CA ALA A 19 16.37 -12.31 -5.80
C ALA A 19 15.80 -12.69 -7.18
N VAL A 20 16.51 -13.52 -7.95
CA VAL A 20 16.02 -14.05 -9.24
C VAL A 20 14.75 -14.88 -9.04
N GLY A 21 14.71 -15.77 -8.05
CA GLY A 21 13.52 -16.54 -7.72
C GLY A 21 12.33 -15.65 -7.36
N ALA A 22 12.55 -14.58 -6.57
CA ALA A 22 11.54 -13.60 -6.23
C ALA A 22 11.04 -12.83 -7.47
N ILE A 23 11.94 -12.43 -8.38
CA ILE A 23 11.57 -11.78 -9.65
C ILE A 23 10.66 -12.69 -10.47
N VAL A 24 11.02 -13.97 -10.60
CA VAL A 24 10.22 -14.94 -11.36
C VAL A 24 8.83 -15.07 -10.76
N VAL A 25 8.73 -15.29 -9.43
CA VAL A 25 7.44 -15.44 -8.74
C VAL A 25 6.59 -14.18 -8.88
N ALA A 26 7.15 -13.01 -8.60
CA ALA A 26 6.43 -11.74 -8.70
C ALA A 26 5.98 -11.43 -10.14
N THR A 27 6.82 -11.74 -11.14
CA THR A 27 6.47 -11.57 -12.56
C THR A 27 5.34 -12.51 -12.96
N VAL A 28 5.36 -13.77 -12.50
CA VAL A 28 4.25 -14.71 -12.73
C VAL A 28 2.97 -14.21 -12.07
N GLN A 29 3.04 -13.70 -10.83
CA GLN A 29 1.88 -13.11 -10.15
C GLN A 29 1.28 -11.95 -10.94
N LEU A 30 2.09 -11.03 -11.46
CA LEU A 30 1.62 -9.90 -12.29
C LEU A 30 1.01 -10.37 -13.62
N ARG A 31 1.53 -11.45 -14.23
CA ARG A 31 0.96 -12.02 -15.46
C ARG A 31 -0.40 -12.68 -15.26
N LEU A 32 -0.75 -13.07 -14.05
CA LEU A 32 -2.09 -13.59 -13.72
C LEU A 32 -3.17 -12.51 -13.68
N GLY A 33 -2.80 -11.28 -13.89
CA GLY A 33 -3.68 -10.10 -13.93
C GLY A 33 -3.34 -9.09 -12.83
N ILE A 34 -3.57 -7.83 -13.14
CA ILE A 34 -3.50 -6.72 -12.18
C ILE A 34 -4.89 -6.62 -11.52
N ILE A 35 -4.91 -6.61 -10.21
CA ILE A 35 -6.14 -6.36 -9.45
C ILE A 35 -6.28 -4.85 -9.27
N HIS A 36 -7.37 -4.30 -9.73
CA HIS A 36 -7.67 -2.88 -9.58
C HIS A 36 -8.26 -2.64 -8.18
N LEU A 37 -7.40 -2.30 -7.25
CA LEU A 37 -7.81 -1.76 -5.97
C LEU A 37 -7.89 -0.23 -6.08
N LEU A 38 -8.75 0.37 -5.30
CA LEU A 38 -8.88 1.84 -5.21
C LEU A 38 -7.52 2.53 -5.02
N ASP A 39 -6.69 1.99 -4.11
CA ASP A 39 -5.32 2.45 -3.88
C ASP A 39 -4.43 2.32 -5.13
N THR A 40 -4.61 1.24 -5.92
CA THR A 40 -3.85 1.00 -7.16
C THR A 40 -4.04 2.14 -8.14
N VAL A 41 -5.30 2.51 -8.39
CA VAL A 41 -5.65 3.57 -9.36
C VAL A 41 -5.18 4.93 -8.85
N THR A 42 -5.33 5.19 -7.56
CA THR A 42 -4.85 6.45 -6.95
C THR A 42 -3.32 6.58 -7.05
N TYR A 43 -2.56 5.52 -6.74
CA TYR A 43 -1.11 5.52 -6.93
C TYR A 43 -0.70 5.66 -8.39
N TRP A 44 -1.42 5.00 -9.30
CA TRP A 44 -1.16 5.11 -10.73
C TRP A 44 -1.39 6.54 -11.23
N SER A 45 -2.51 7.17 -10.84
CA SER A 45 -2.81 8.57 -11.17
C SER A 45 -1.74 9.53 -10.67
N GLY A 46 -1.31 9.37 -9.41
CA GLY A 46 -0.20 10.16 -8.86
C GLY A 46 1.13 9.93 -9.60
N ALA A 47 1.43 8.69 -9.97
CA ALA A 47 2.63 8.36 -10.74
C ALA A 47 2.57 8.89 -12.18
N GLN A 48 1.39 8.90 -12.80
CA GLN A 48 1.18 9.51 -14.11
C GLN A 48 1.41 11.01 -14.05
N ALA A 49 0.85 11.70 -13.05
CA ALA A 49 1.10 13.13 -12.87
C ALA A 49 2.58 13.44 -12.65
N VAL A 50 3.33 12.58 -11.95
CA VAL A 50 4.81 12.71 -11.85
C VAL A 50 5.47 12.54 -13.21
N ALA A 51 5.05 11.55 -14.01
CA ALA A 51 5.60 11.31 -15.35
C ALA A 51 5.34 12.49 -16.29
N ASP A 52 4.22 13.17 -16.12
CA ASP A 52 3.82 14.37 -16.88
C ASP A 52 4.46 15.68 -16.35
N GLY A 53 5.35 15.58 -15.35
CA GLY A 53 6.06 16.74 -14.79
C GLY A 53 5.27 17.53 -13.75
N HIS A 54 4.18 17.00 -13.24
CA HIS A 54 3.32 17.61 -12.22
C HIS A 54 3.34 16.81 -10.89
N PRO A 55 4.50 16.69 -10.22
CA PRO A 55 4.58 15.97 -8.95
C PRO A 55 3.65 16.60 -7.91
N PHE A 56 3.17 15.80 -6.98
CA PHE A 56 2.20 16.18 -5.94
C PHE A 56 0.78 16.48 -6.41
N THR A 57 0.42 16.09 -7.64
CA THR A 57 -0.95 16.16 -8.14
C THR A 57 -1.49 14.79 -8.53
N THR A 58 -2.80 14.71 -8.76
CA THR A 58 -3.51 13.53 -9.26
C THR A 58 -4.55 13.97 -10.29
N HIS A 59 -4.84 13.11 -11.25
CA HIS A 59 -5.92 13.28 -12.24
C HIS A 59 -7.19 12.51 -11.85
N LEU A 60 -7.24 12.02 -10.62
CA LEU A 60 -8.36 11.28 -10.08
C LEU A 60 -8.85 11.97 -8.80
N ALA A 61 -10.17 12.18 -8.69
CA ALA A 61 -10.83 12.46 -7.43
C ALA A 61 -11.50 11.16 -6.96
N PRO A 62 -10.84 10.36 -6.10
CA PRO A 62 -11.39 9.11 -5.62
C PRO A 62 -12.61 9.34 -4.71
N SER A 63 -13.45 8.32 -4.54
CA SER A 63 -14.68 8.41 -3.74
C SER A 63 -14.46 8.84 -2.28
N PHE A 64 -13.26 8.64 -1.76
CA PHE A 64 -12.86 9.09 -0.42
C PHE A 64 -12.19 10.47 -0.41
N SER A 65 -12.08 11.17 -1.54
CA SER A 65 -11.53 12.51 -1.58
C SER A 65 -12.44 13.51 -0.87
N ASN A 66 -11.84 14.48 -0.20
CA ASN A 66 -12.57 15.62 0.36
C ASN A 66 -12.84 16.71 -0.67
N PHE A 67 -12.29 16.58 -1.86
CA PHE A 67 -12.56 17.48 -2.98
C PHE A 67 -13.84 17.03 -3.68
N ASP A 68 -14.74 17.98 -3.94
CA ASP A 68 -15.92 17.71 -4.74
C ASP A 68 -15.61 17.78 -6.25
N SER A 69 -16.54 17.28 -7.05
CA SER A 69 -16.38 17.23 -8.50
C SER A 69 -16.35 18.62 -9.15
N ILE A 70 -16.96 19.62 -8.53
CA ILE A 70 -16.92 21.01 -9.02
C ILE A 70 -15.52 21.58 -8.85
N GLU A 71 -14.93 21.40 -7.68
CA GLU A 71 -13.55 21.83 -7.42
C GLU A 71 -12.56 21.11 -8.35
N PHE A 72 -12.80 19.82 -8.62
CA PHE A 72 -12.00 19.06 -9.58
C PHE A 72 -12.09 19.65 -11.00
N LEU A 73 -13.31 19.98 -11.46
CA LEU A 73 -13.54 20.63 -12.74
C LEU A 73 -12.88 22.01 -12.79
N GLU A 74 -13.11 22.87 -11.80
CA GLU A 74 -12.56 24.23 -11.72
C GLU A 74 -11.01 24.24 -11.72
N ARG A 75 -10.38 23.17 -11.23
CA ARG A 75 -8.93 22.95 -11.27
C ARG A 75 -8.44 22.26 -12.56
N GLY A 76 -9.31 22.11 -13.58
CA GLY A 76 -8.95 21.51 -14.86
C GLY A 76 -8.64 20.02 -14.78
N GLY A 77 -9.31 19.28 -13.91
CA GLY A 77 -9.11 17.84 -13.73
C GLY A 77 -7.83 17.47 -13.00
N ARG A 78 -7.32 18.34 -12.14
CA ARG A 78 -6.12 18.09 -11.32
C ARG A 78 -6.34 18.47 -9.87
N LEU A 79 -6.08 17.54 -8.97
CA LEU A 79 -6.11 17.79 -7.53
C LEU A 79 -4.73 17.62 -6.92
N PRO A 80 -4.46 18.23 -5.75
CA PRO A 80 -3.29 17.89 -4.96
C PRO A 80 -3.31 16.41 -4.56
N PHE A 81 -2.15 15.73 -4.70
CA PHE A 81 -1.99 14.35 -4.25
C PHE A 81 -1.74 14.33 -2.73
N VAL A 82 -2.81 14.21 -1.96
CA VAL A 82 -2.79 14.40 -0.50
C VAL A 82 -3.18 13.14 0.28
N ASP A 83 -3.84 12.19 -0.39
CA ASP A 83 -4.44 11.02 0.26
C ASP A 83 -3.37 9.97 0.64
N PHE A 84 -2.27 9.91 -0.10
CA PHE A 84 -1.20 8.94 0.09
C PHE A 84 0.18 9.60 0.08
N PRO A 85 1.19 8.95 0.72
CA PRO A 85 2.57 9.39 0.61
C PRO A 85 3.08 9.38 -0.83
N ILE A 86 3.77 10.45 -1.22
CA ILE A 86 4.26 10.65 -2.60
C ILE A 86 5.40 9.71 -3.01
N GLY A 87 6.02 9.00 -2.07
CA GLY A 87 7.22 8.20 -2.34
C GLY A 87 7.04 7.14 -3.41
N PHE A 88 5.92 6.41 -3.40
CA PHE A 88 5.65 5.40 -4.42
C PHE A 88 5.34 6.02 -5.80
N PRO A 89 4.47 7.04 -5.92
CA PRO A 89 4.32 7.79 -7.16
C PRO A 89 5.62 8.31 -7.74
N LEU A 90 6.53 8.86 -6.95
CA LEU A 90 7.84 9.32 -7.44
C LEU A 90 8.70 8.17 -7.97
N LEU A 91 8.76 7.05 -7.24
CA LEU A 91 9.56 5.88 -7.66
C LEU A 91 9.04 5.24 -8.94
N ALA A 92 7.73 5.27 -9.17
CA ALA A 92 7.10 4.70 -10.35
C ALA A 92 6.98 5.72 -11.49
N GLY A 93 6.65 6.97 -11.21
CA GLY A 93 6.41 8.01 -12.21
C GLY A 93 7.68 8.44 -12.94
N ILE A 94 8.82 8.58 -12.21
CA ILE A 94 10.09 8.97 -12.84
C ILE A 94 10.49 7.97 -13.95
N PRO A 95 10.63 6.65 -13.69
CA PRO A 95 10.86 5.70 -14.78
C PRO A 95 9.65 5.55 -15.70
N GLY A 96 8.45 5.81 -15.20
CA GLY A 96 7.21 5.76 -15.97
C GLY A 96 7.16 6.71 -17.16
N ALA A 97 7.82 7.86 -17.05
CA ALA A 97 8.00 8.80 -18.16
C ALA A 97 8.76 8.20 -19.37
N LEU A 98 9.55 7.14 -19.15
CA LEU A 98 10.34 6.48 -20.19
C LEU A 98 9.71 5.19 -20.72
N ILE A 99 9.15 4.36 -19.81
CA ILE A 99 8.67 3.01 -20.14
C ILE A 99 7.16 2.84 -19.99
N GLY A 100 6.45 3.90 -19.62
CA GLY A 100 5.03 3.86 -19.26
C GLY A 100 4.80 3.51 -17.78
N VAL A 101 3.87 4.24 -17.16
CA VAL A 101 3.68 4.21 -15.69
C VAL A 101 3.24 2.82 -15.20
N ARG A 102 2.35 2.13 -15.92
CA ARG A 102 1.89 0.78 -15.54
C ARG A 102 3.06 -0.21 -15.46
N TRP A 103 3.95 -0.19 -16.46
CA TRP A 103 5.14 -1.03 -16.48
C TRP A 103 6.12 -0.66 -15.37
N ALA A 104 6.29 0.64 -15.13
CA ALA A 104 7.17 1.13 -14.08
C ALA A 104 6.67 0.73 -12.68
N MET A 105 5.37 0.81 -12.41
CA MET A 105 4.79 0.33 -11.14
C MET A 105 5.05 -1.17 -10.93
N GLY A 106 4.77 -1.99 -11.93
CA GLY A 106 5.06 -3.42 -11.87
C GLY A 106 6.54 -3.72 -11.65
N LEU A 107 7.43 -3.02 -12.36
CA LEU A 107 8.88 -3.16 -12.20
C LEU A 107 9.34 -2.79 -10.79
N VAL A 108 8.86 -1.67 -10.25
CA VAL A 108 9.21 -1.21 -8.90
C VAL A 108 8.77 -2.23 -7.85
N VAL A 109 7.58 -2.81 -7.98
CA VAL A 109 7.06 -3.87 -7.10
C VAL A 109 7.95 -5.13 -7.19
N VAL A 110 8.23 -5.61 -8.40
CA VAL A 110 9.07 -6.81 -8.63
C VAL A 110 10.47 -6.63 -8.04
N LEU A 111 11.11 -5.50 -8.30
CA LEU A 111 12.43 -5.21 -7.76
C LEU A 111 12.43 -5.09 -6.24
N SER A 112 11.36 -4.55 -5.67
CA SER A 112 11.21 -4.44 -4.21
C SER A 112 11.13 -5.82 -3.55
N LEU A 113 10.35 -6.73 -4.12
CA LEU A 113 10.27 -8.10 -3.62
C LEU A 113 11.60 -8.87 -3.77
N ALA A 114 12.35 -8.60 -4.84
CA ALA A 114 13.71 -9.12 -4.99
C ALA A 114 14.64 -8.60 -3.88
N VAL A 115 14.51 -7.33 -3.49
CA VAL A 115 15.26 -6.74 -2.36
C VAL A 115 14.86 -7.41 -1.03
N VAL A 116 13.57 -7.70 -0.81
CA VAL A 116 13.13 -8.46 0.38
C VAL A 116 13.82 -9.81 0.43
N ALA A 117 13.76 -10.61 -0.66
CA ALA A 117 14.38 -11.92 -0.72
C ALA A 117 15.91 -11.86 -0.50
N LEU A 118 16.57 -10.90 -1.11
CA LEU A 118 18.00 -10.62 -0.91
C LEU A 118 18.31 -10.31 0.55
N CYS A 119 17.50 -9.46 1.21
CA CYS A 119 17.67 -9.11 2.62
C CYS A 119 17.47 -10.31 3.54
N VAL A 120 16.52 -11.20 3.24
CA VAL A 120 16.30 -12.44 4.00
C VAL A 120 17.55 -13.31 3.99
N VAL A 121 18.19 -13.49 2.84
CA VAL A 121 19.44 -14.28 2.72
C VAL A 121 20.60 -13.56 3.41
N LEU A 122 20.76 -12.26 3.21
CA LEU A 122 21.84 -11.48 3.83
C LEU A 122 21.71 -11.34 5.35
N GLY A 123 20.50 -11.52 5.88
CA GLY A 123 20.23 -11.50 7.33
C GLY A 123 20.66 -12.78 8.06
N ASP A 124 20.84 -13.89 7.34
CA ASP A 124 21.23 -15.18 7.92
C ASP A 124 22.75 -15.28 8.11
N ARG A 125 23.26 -14.62 9.17
CA ARG A 125 24.71 -14.42 9.39
C ARG A 125 25.36 -15.33 10.44
N ARG A 126 24.82 -16.48 10.74
CA ARG A 126 25.49 -17.36 11.70
C ARG A 126 26.72 -18.04 11.09
N PRO A 127 27.81 -18.16 11.88
CA PRO A 127 28.99 -18.86 11.41
C PRO A 127 28.62 -20.29 11.05
N ALA A 128 29.13 -20.74 9.90
CA ALA A 128 28.89 -22.07 9.38
C ALA A 128 29.67 -23.10 10.17
N VAL A 129 28.98 -24.05 10.77
CA VAL A 129 29.58 -25.29 11.25
C VAL A 129 29.62 -26.23 10.06
N THR A 130 30.78 -26.47 9.61
CA THR A 130 31.44 -27.08 8.49
C THR A 130 30.70 -27.86 7.39
N ASN A 131 29.86 -28.83 7.58
CA ASN A 131 29.46 -29.72 6.46
C ASN A 131 28.00 -29.56 5.93
N ARG A 132 27.27 -28.55 6.36
CA ARG A 132 25.86 -28.33 5.99
C ARG A 132 25.58 -26.94 5.39
N ILE A 133 26.62 -26.29 4.90
CA ILE A 133 26.52 -24.87 4.43
C ILE A 133 25.63 -24.79 3.21
N GLU A 134 25.77 -25.71 2.26
CA GLU A 134 24.99 -25.65 1.00
C GLU A 134 23.51 -25.94 1.22
N ALA A 135 23.20 -26.98 1.99
CA ALA A 135 21.80 -27.29 2.33
C ALA A 135 21.11 -26.12 3.07
N ARG A 136 21.85 -25.44 3.95
CA ARG A 136 21.34 -24.26 4.66
C ARG A 136 21.08 -23.10 3.70
N ARG A 137 21.99 -22.83 2.77
CA ARG A 137 21.80 -21.76 1.77
C ARG A 137 20.60 -22.03 0.89
N LEU A 138 20.47 -23.25 0.39
CA LEU A 138 19.30 -23.67 -0.38
C LEU A 138 18.00 -23.46 0.42
N LEU A 139 17.97 -23.90 1.68
CA LEU A 139 16.81 -23.70 2.55
C LEU A 139 16.47 -22.20 2.75
N THR A 140 17.49 -21.34 2.89
CA THR A 140 17.29 -19.90 3.03
C THR A 140 16.75 -19.28 1.74
N ILE A 141 17.23 -19.73 0.57
CA ILE A 141 16.71 -19.31 -0.73
C ILE A 141 15.24 -19.71 -0.87
N PHE A 142 14.91 -20.97 -0.60
CA PHE A 142 13.52 -21.45 -0.66
C PHE A 142 12.62 -20.70 0.32
N PHE A 143 13.07 -20.45 1.54
CA PHE A 143 12.30 -19.66 2.51
C PHE A 143 12.06 -18.23 2.02
N ALA A 144 13.09 -17.56 1.48
CA ALA A 144 12.96 -16.22 0.94
C ALA A 144 11.96 -16.15 -0.21
N VAL A 145 12.01 -17.10 -1.14
CA VAL A 145 11.07 -17.20 -2.28
C VAL A 145 9.66 -17.53 -1.79
N ALA A 146 9.53 -18.42 -0.78
CA ALA A 146 8.24 -18.78 -0.19
C ALA A 146 7.53 -17.56 0.44
N LEU A 147 8.28 -16.66 1.09
CA LEU A 147 7.69 -15.40 1.62
C LEU A 147 7.07 -14.53 0.51
N ILE A 148 7.69 -14.53 -0.68
CA ILE A 148 7.18 -13.76 -1.83
C ILE A 148 5.94 -14.44 -2.45
N ALA A 149 5.83 -15.74 -2.33
CA ALA A 149 4.72 -16.51 -2.88
C ALA A 149 3.48 -16.56 -1.98
N LEU A 150 3.53 -15.97 -0.78
CA LEU A 150 2.36 -15.93 0.12
C LEU A 150 1.16 -15.24 -0.56
N PRO A 151 -0.09 -15.68 -0.29
CA PRO A 151 -1.30 -15.11 -0.90
C PRO A 151 -1.41 -13.60 -0.70
N THR A 152 -1.14 -13.11 0.52
CA THR A 152 -1.15 -11.66 0.80
C THR A 152 -0.08 -10.92 -0.02
N THR A 153 1.12 -11.51 -0.21
CA THR A 153 2.16 -10.92 -1.06
C THR A 153 1.70 -10.90 -2.52
N ARG A 154 1.00 -11.94 -2.99
CA ARG A 154 0.40 -11.97 -4.31
C ARG A 154 -0.62 -10.85 -4.49
N LEU A 155 -1.54 -10.67 -3.54
CA LEU A 155 -2.56 -9.62 -3.59
C LEU A 155 -1.94 -8.23 -3.76
N ILE A 156 -0.94 -7.89 -2.94
CA ILE A 156 -0.27 -6.58 -3.04
C ILE A 156 0.61 -6.44 -4.29
N THR A 157 1.10 -7.56 -4.84
CA THR A 157 1.87 -7.57 -6.08
C THR A 157 0.94 -7.30 -7.27
N GLN A 158 -0.17 -8.02 -7.36
CA GLN A 158 -1.19 -7.83 -8.39
C GLN A 158 -1.86 -6.45 -8.26
N GLY A 159 -2.09 -5.96 -7.05
CA GLY A 159 -2.56 -4.60 -6.81
C GLY A 159 -1.52 -3.51 -7.09
N THR A 160 -0.28 -3.84 -7.42
CA THR A 160 0.83 -2.88 -7.66
C THR A 160 0.89 -1.76 -6.60
N LEU A 161 0.77 -2.15 -5.33
CA LEU A 161 0.66 -1.26 -4.19
C LEU A 161 2.02 -0.79 -3.65
N SER A 162 2.02 0.16 -2.73
CA SER A 162 3.23 0.69 -2.09
C SER A 162 3.84 -0.23 -1.03
N GLU A 163 3.09 -1.22 -0.54
CA GLU A 163 3.50 -2.15 0.51
C GLU A 163 4.75 -2.97 0.19
N PRO A 164 4.95 -3.52 -1.04
CA PRO A 164 6.19 -4.20 -1.39
C PRO A 164 7.42 -3.30 -1.26
N VAL A 165 7.30 -2.04 -1.70
CA VAL A 165 8.41 -1.07 -1.66
C VAL A 165 8.71 -0.67 -0.23
N PHE A 166 7.69 -0.41 0.57
CA PHE A 166 7.82 -0.14 1.99
C PHE A 166 8.45 -1.32 2.73
N THR A 167 7.98 -2.55 2.47
CA THR A 167 8.55 -3.77 3.04
C THR A 167 10.02 -3.91 2.71
N ALA A 168 10.41 -3.68 1.46
CA ALA A 168 11.80 -3.71 1.03
C ALA A 168 12.67 -2.67 1.77
N ALA A 169 12.16 -1.45 1.92
CA ALA A 169 12.86 -0.39 2.66
C ALA A 169 13.07 -0.77 4.13
N VAL A 170 12.05 -1.38 4.78
CA VAL A 170 12.15 -1.82 6.18
C VAL A 170 13.10 -3.00 6.34
N PHE A 171 13.07 -4.00 5.45
CA PHE A 171 14.05 -5.10 5.45
C PHE A 171 15.48 -4.58 5.26
N ALA A 172 15.69 -3.67 4.32
CA ALA A 172 16.99 -3.05 4.10
C ALA A 172 17.44 -2.23 5.32
N LEU A 173 16.52 -1.53 6.00
CA LEU A 173 16.79 -0.82 7.26
C LEU A 173 17.24 -1.80 8.35
N VAL A 174 16.56 -2.93 8.53
CA VAL A 174 16.92 -3.98 9.50
C VAL A 174 18.34 -4.49 9.26
N ILE A 175 18.69 -4.77 8.02
CA ILE A 175 20.05 -5.18 7.64
C ILE A 175 21.07 -4.05 7.89
N ALA A 176 20.70 -2.81 7.56
CA ALA A 176 21.57 -1.64 7.80
C ALA A 176 21.83 -1.40 9.30
N LEU A 177 20.80 -1.53 10.16
CA LEU A 177 20.92 -1.44 11.62
C LEU A 177 21.81 -2.54 12.19
N ALA A 178 21.62 -3.78 11.76
CA ALA A 178 22.45 -4.91 12.17
C ALA A 178 23.92 -4.67 11.79
N ARG A 179 24.17 -4.18 10.56
CA ARG A 179 25.51 -3.81 10.11
C ARG A 179 26.07 -2.60 10.84
N TYR A 180 25.25 -1.60 11.14
CA TYR A 180 25.68 -0.42 11.90
C TYR A 180 26.13 -0.81 13.30
N ARG A 181 25.41 -1.71 13.99
CA ARG A 181 25.81 -2.27 15.28
C ARG A 181 27.21 -2.93 15.23
N GLU A 182 27.56 -3.55 14.12
CA GLU A 182 28.85 -4.17 13.85
C GLU A 182 29.93 -3.18 13.35
N GLY A 183 29.64 -1.88 13.34
CA GLY A 183 30.57 -0.83 12.88
C GLY A 183 30.39 -0.40 11.43
N GLY A 184 29.25 -0.72 10.81
CA GLY A 184 28.86 -0.24 9.49
C GLY A 184 28.60 1.28 9.45
N ARG A 185 28.29 1.77 8.25
CA ARG A 185 28.10 3.20 7.98
C ARG A 185 26.67 3.63 8.30
N TRP A 186 26.53 4.73 9.04
CA TRP A 186 25.24 5.34 9.39
C TRP A 186 24.39 5.75 8.19
N ARG A 187 24.99 6.18 7.11
CA ARG A 187 24.29 6.66 5.91
C ARG A 187 23.25 5.67 5.37
N TRP A 188 23.47 4.37 5.52
CA TRP A 188 22.51 3.36 5.06
C TRP A 188 21.28 3.29 5.97
N VAL A 189 21.48 3.43 7.28
CA VAL A 189 20.37 3.53 8.24
C VAL A 189 19.53 4.77 7.92
N ALA A 190 20.20 5.91 7.72
CA ALA A 190 19.55 7.17 7.39
C ALA A 190 18.76 7.05 6.07
N GLY A 191 19.39 6.53 5.00
CA GLY A 191 18.75 6.41 3.70
C GLY A 191 17.50 5.52 3.72
N PHE A 192 17.58 4.34 4.32
CA PHE A 192 16.43 3.43 4.35
C PHE A 192 15.33 3.87 5.33
N THR A 193 15.67 4.53 6.43
CA THR A 193 14.66 5.13 7.32
C THR A 193 13.93 6.28 6.62
N GLY A 194 14.67 7.18 5.97
CA GLY A 194 14.08 8.28 5.19
C GLY A 194 13.20 7.76 4.05
N LEU A 195 13.65 6.73 3.33
CA LEU A 195 12.85 6.09 2.28
C LEU A 195 11.57 5.48 2.85
N ALA A 196 11.65 4.73 3.96
CA ALA A 196 10.46 4.14 4.60
C ALA A 196 9.47 5.23 5.03
N SER A 197 9.97 6.36 5.59
CA SER A 197 9.14 7.50 6.00
C SER A 197 8.49 8.22 4.81
N LEU A 198 9.16 8.25 3.66
CA LEU A 198 8.62 8.84 2.42
C LEU A 198 7.56 7.96 1.77
N LEU A 199 7.72 6.64 1.89
CA LEU A 199 6.82 5.66 1.27
C LEU A 199 5.50 5.49 2.02
N ARG A 200 5.55 5.55 3.36
CA ARG A 200 4.36 5.42 4.22
C ARG A 200 4.54 6.20 5.51
N PHE A 201 3.49 6.87 5.97
CA PHE A 201 3.53 7.63 7.24
C PHE A 201 3.94 6.75 8.42
N ILE A 202 3.53 5.47 8.41
CA ILE A 202 3.91 4.47 9.41
C ILE A 202 5.42 4.15 9.40
N GLY A 203 6.15 4.58 8.39
CA GLY A 203 7.61 4.48 8.34
C GLY A 203 8.33 5.48 9.26
N ALA A 204 7.70 6.62 9.59
CA ALA A 204 8.31 7.64 10.43
C ALA A 204 8.70 7.14 11.83
N PRO A 205 7.87 6.36 12.57
CA PRO A 205 8.24 5.79 13.85
C PRO A 205 9.48 4.88 13.82
N LEU A 206 9.83 4.29 12.67
CA LEU A 206 11.04 3.47 12.52
C LEU A 206 12.34 4.29 12.73
N ALA A 207 12.26 5.62 12.63
CA ALA A 207 13.35 6.53 12.98
C ALA A 207 13.85 6.33 14.41
N ILE A 208 12.98 5.89 15.33
CA ILE A 208 13.32 5.60 16.72
C ILE A 208 14.41 4.51 16.81
N LEU A 209 14.34 3.49 15.95
CA LEU A 209 15.36 2.42 15.93
C LEU A 209 16.74 2.98 15.53
N GLY A 210 16.76 3.85 14.53
CA GLY A 210 17.99 4.52 14.11
C GLY A 210 18.57 5.40 15.21
N GLY A 211 17.76 6.29 15.78
CA GLY A 211 18.18 7.18 16.87
C GLY A 211 18.64 6.42 18.10
N TRP A 212 17.93 5.38 18.50
CA TRP A 212 18.28 4.53 19.63
C TRP A 212 19.64 3.85 19.43
N GLU A 213 19.88 3.24 18.26
CA GLU A 213 21.14 2.56 18.00
C GLU A 213 22.31 3.55 17.87
N ARG A 214 22.05 4.77 17.38
CA ARG A 214 23.02 5.84 17.39
C ARG A 214 23.37 6.28 18.84
N TYR A 215 22.36 6.48 19.70
CA TYR A 215 22.55 6.79 21.11
C TYR A 215 23.38 5.72 21.81
N ARG A 216 23.05 4.46 21.62
CA ARG A 216 23.82 3.34 22.21
C ARG A 216 25.28 3.33 21.79
N ARG A 217 25.59 3.83 20.60
CA ARG A 217 26.94 3.85 20.05
C ARG A 217 27.74 5.09 20.47
N THR A 218 27.09 6.24 20.56
CA THR A 218 27.75 7.54 20.80
C THR A 218 27.62 8.03 22.25
N GLY A 219 26.59 7.59 22.97
CA GLY A 219 26.22 8.14 24.30
C GLY A 219 25.55 9.53 24.23
N GLU A 220 25.42 10.13 23.04
CA GLU A 220 24.94 11.49 22.83
C GLU A 220 23.44 11.54 22.58
N TRP A 221 22.62 11.66 23.61
CA TRP A 221 21.17 11.61 23.48
C TRP A 221 20.60 12.77 22.66
N ARG A 222 21.12 14.02 22.82
CA ARG A 222 20.64 15.20 22.07
C ARG A 222 20.85 15.02 20.56
N ASN A 223 22.04 14.63 20.16
CA ASN A 223 22.38 14.38 18.76
C ASN A 223 21.56 13.23 18.19
N SER A 224 21.36 12.17 18.97
CA SER A 224 20.53 11.02 18.54
C SER A 224 19.06 11.40 18.38
N LEU A 225 18.52 12.27 19.24
CA LEU A 225 17.16 12.79 19.12
C LEU A 225 17.00 13.65 17.84
N LEU A 226 17.94 14.56 17.59
CA LEU A 226 17.93 15.38 16.37
C LEU A 226 17.96 14.50 15.10
N TRP A 227 18.77 13.46 15.11
CA TRP A 227 18.77 12.48 14.01
C TRP A 227 17.45 11.73 13.89
N THR A 228 16.82 11.33 14.98
CA THR A 228 15.49 10.68 14.96
C THR A 228 14.45 11.59 14.31
N ILE A 229 14.43 12.86 14.71
CA ILE A 229 13.53 13.88 14.12
C ILE A 229 13.85 14.06 12.63
N GLY A 230 15.12 14.21 12.27
CA GLY A 230 15.55 14.38 10.89
C GLY A 230 15.20 13.18 10.00
N LEU A 231 15.26 11.96 10.53
CA LEU A 231 14.89 10.74 9.81
C LEU A 231 13.38 10.60 9.60
N ALA A 232 12.57 11.19 10.47
CA ALA A 232 11.11 11.25 10.33
C ALA A 232 10.65 12.44 9.46
N ALA A 233 11.53 13.42 9.20
CA ALA A 233 11.21 14.64 8.47
C ALA A 233 10.55 14.41 7.09
N PRO A 234 10.92 13.39 6.28
CA PRO A 234 10.25 13.16 4.99
C PRO A 234 8.74 12.91 5.14
N ALA A 235 8.30 12.18 6.17
CA ALA A 235 6.87 11.99 6.43
C ALA A 235 6.20 13.31 6.86
N ALA A 236 6.84 14.06 7.76
CA ALA A 236 6.33 15.34 8.21
C ALA A 236 6.24 16.36 7.07
N ALA A 237 7.24 16.42 6.19
CA ALA A 237 7.23 17.26 5.00
C ALA A 237 6.09 16.87 4.04
N ASN A 238 5.87 15.57 3.82
CA ASN A 238 4.78 15.09 2.98
C ASN A 238 3.40 15.49 3.55
N ILE A 239 3.19 15.34 4.86
CA ILE A 239 1.96 15.78 5.53
C ILE A 239 1.79 17.30 5.41
N ALA A 240 2.86 18.07 5.63
CA ALA A 240 2.80 19.53 5.53
C ALA A 240 2.47 20.00 4.10
N ILE A 241 3.12 19.42 3.08
CA ILE A 241 2.84 19.72 1.67
C ILE A 241 1.40 19.36 1.34
N ALA A 242 0.93 18.19 1.74
CA ALA A 242 -0.44 17.75 1.54
C ALA A 242 -1.45 18.73 2.18
N SER A 243 -1.21 19.13 3.43
CA SER A 243 -2.08 20.05 4.15
C SER A 243 -2.12 21.44 3.52
N LEU A 244 -0.97 21.97 3.08
CA LEU A 244 -0.87 23.27 2.42
C LEU A 244 -1.54 23.26 1.04
N ALA A 245 -1.29 22.21 0.25
CA ALA A 245 -1.85 22.05 -1.09
C ALA A 245 -3.37 21.79 -1.05
N GLY A 246 -3.85 21.09 -0.04
CA GLY A 246 -5.29 20.81 0.17
C GLY A 246 -6.11 21.99 0.68
N GLY A 247 -5.48 23.17 0.93
CA GLY A 247 -6.20 24.37 1.36
C GLY A 247 -6.97 24.21 2.66
N GLY A 248 -6.54 23.30 3.54
CA GLY A 248 -7.24 22.98 4.80
C GLY A 248 -8.32 21.91 4.67
N HIS A 249 -8.77 21.56 3.47
CA HIS A 249 -9.82 20.54 3.25
C HIS A 249 -9.41 19.13 3.69
N ASN A 250 -8.10 18.84 3.73
CA ASN A 250 -7.58 17.54 4.14
C ASN A 250 -7.07 17.46 5.58
N ALA A 251 -7.04 18.58 6.29
CA ALA A 251 -6.66 18.57 7.69
C ALA A 251 -7.68 17.82 8.58
N GLY A 252 -8.87 17.54 8.05
CA GLY A 252 -9.95 16.94 8.82
C GLY A 252 -9.89 15.43 9.01
N TRP A 253 -9.41 14.68 8.04
CA TRP A 253 -9.48 13.21 8.12
C TRP A 253 -8.16 12.51 8.44
N ARG A 254 -7.02 13.16 8.16
CA ARG A 254 -5.70 12.71 8.60
C ARG A 254 -5.09 13.59 9.69
N GLY A 255 -5.87 14.51 10.25
CA GLY A 255 -5.52 15.27 11.44
C GLY A 255 -5.70 14.43 12.71
N LEU A 256 -5.08 14.87 13.80
CA LEU A 256 -5.30 14.31 15.14
C LEU A 256 -6.78 14.35 15.49
N GLN A 257 -7.48 13.25 15.31
CA GLN A 257 -8.84 13.09 15.79
C GLN A 257 -8.81 12.92 17.31
N ARG A 258 -9.79 13.49 18.01
CA ARG A 258 -10.02 13.18 19.42
C ARG A 258 -10.22 11.68 19.54
N VAL A 259 -9.34 11.02 20.28
CA VAL A 259 -9.48 9.60 20.57
C VAL A 259 -10.76 9.39 21.37
N ASP A 260 -11.80 8.92 20.68
CA ASP A 260 -12.99 8.43 21.35
C ASP A 260 -12.78 6.97 21.69
N VAL A 261 -12.80 6.67 22.99
CA VAL A 261 -12.57 5.30 23.50
C VAL A 261 -13.60 4.32 22.92
N ASP A 262 -14.83 4.78 22.69
CA ASP A 262 -15.88 3.95 22.10
C ASP A 262 -15.63 3.66 20.62
N VAL A 263 -15.09 4.61 19.87
CA VAL A 263 -14.65 4.39 18.48
C VAL A 263 -13.47 3.43 18.46
N PHE A 264 -12.52 3.55 19.38
CA PHE A 264 -11.41 2.63 19.50
C PHE A 264 -11.89 1.20 19.83
N VAL A 265 -12.74 1.01 20.84
CA VAL A 265 -13.25 -0.30 21.24
C VAL A 265 -14.05 -0.93 20.10
N ARG A 266 -14.91 -0.17 19.41
CA ARG A 266 -15.64 -0.65 18.23
C ARG A 266 -14.72 -1.00 17.07
N SER A 267 -13.69 -0.18 16.80
CA SER A 267 -12.71 -0.45 15.74
C SER A 267 -11.86 -1.68 16.06
N VAL A 268 -11.46 -1.88 17.31
CA VAL A 268 -10.74 -3.08 17.75
C VAL A 268 -11.66 -4.31 17.67
N GLY A 269 -12.91 -4.19 18.09
CA GLY A 269 -13.93 -5.26 17.97
C GLY A 269 -14.16 -5.62 16.50
N GLY A 270 -14.43 -4.63 15.64
CA GLY A 270 -14.59 -4.82 14.20
C GLY A 270 -13.31 -5.35 13.54
N TRP A 271 -12.13 -4.99 14.05
CA TRP A 271 -10.87 -5.56 13.59
C TRP A 271 -10.77 -7.06 13.89
N PHE A 272 -11.19 -7.50 15.08
CA PHE A 272 -11.23 -8.93 15.40
C PHE A 272 -12.24 -9.67 14.53
N ASP A 273 -13.43 -9.12 14.31
CA ASP A 273 -14.47 -9.72 13.48
C ASP A 273 -14.09 -9.75 12.00
N HIS A 274 -13.54 -8.65 11.46
CA HIS A 274 -13.01 -8.59 10.08
C HIS A 274 -11.81 -9.50 9.88
N ARG A 275 -10.92 -9.61 10.87
CA ARG A 275 -9.75 -10.50 10.81
C ARG A 275 -10.13 -11.94 10.58
N GLN A 276 -11.21 -12.41 11.21
CA GLN A 276 -11.69 -13.75 10.95
C GLN A 276 -12.16 -13.93 9.51
N GLY A 277 -12.83 -12.93 8.94
CA GLY A 277 -13.24 -12.92 7.53
C GLY A 277 -12.05 -12.81 6.56
N ASP A 278 -11.12 -11.89 6.83
CA ASP A 278 -9.97 -11.63 5.95
C ASP A 278 -8.92 -12.74 5.98
N LEU A 279 -8.66 -13.34 7.15
CA LEU A 279 -7.81 -14.53 7.24
C LEU A 279 -8.44 -15.70 6.47
N ARG A 280 -9.76 -15.84 6.47
CA ARG A 280 -10.46 -16.83 5.65
C ARG A 280 -10.28 -16.56 4.17
N ARG A 281 -10.50 -15.33 3.72
CA ARG A 281 -10.37 -14.94 2.30
C ARG A 281 -8.93 -14.95 1.80
N THR A 282 -7.96 -14.65 2.65
CA THR A 282 -6.55 -14.51 2.28
C THR A 282 -5.80 -15.84 2.22
N TYR A 283 -6.14 -16.79 3.09
CA TYR A 283 -5.42 -18.06 3.19
C TYR A 283 -6.24 -19.26 2.68
N PHE A 284 -7.54 -19.14 2.58
CA PHE A 284 -8.43 -20.20 2.11
C PHE A 284 -9.52 -19.57 1.24
N THR A 285 -9.92 -20.26 0.19
CA THR A 285 -11.08 -19.89 -0.61
C THR A 285 -12.30 -19.61 0.25
N THR A 286 -13.19 -18.76 -0.20
CA THR A 286 -14.31 -18.09 0.50
C THR A 286 -15.19 -18.96 1.41
N GLU A 287 -15.04 -20.27 1.42
CA GLU A 287 -15.90 -21.22 2.14
C GLU A 287 -15.18 -22.11 3.17
N GLY A 288 -13.94 -21.79 3.54
CA GLY A 288 -13.19 -22.57 4.54
C GLY A 288 -13.80 -22.47 5.96
N PRO A 289 -13.74 -23.53 6.78
CA PRO A 289 -14.32 -23.54 8.12
C PRO A 289 -13.66 -22.50 9.04
N GLN A 290 -14.45 -21.81 9.85
CA GLN A 290 -14.01 -20.73 10.77
C GLN A 290 -12.86 -21.13 11.72
N TRP A 291 -12.75 -22.40 12.08
CA TRP A 291 -11.71 -22.87 13.00
C TRP A 291 -10.28 -22.74 12.45
N TRP A 292 -10.08 -22.73 11.14
CA TRP A 292 -8.76 -22.48 10.53
C TRP A 292 -8.26 -21.07 10.78
N SER A 293 -9.11 -20.06 10.72
CA SER A 293 -8.72 -18.67 11.02
C SER A 293 -8.28 -18.52 12.48
N TRP A 294 -8.92 -19.24 13.39
CA TRP A 294 -8.49 -19.31 14.77
C TRP A 294 -7.13 -19.98 14.94
N ILE A 295 -6.87 -21.08 14.25
CA ILE A 295 -5.56 -21.76 14.30
C ILE A 295 -4.47 -20.82 13.81
N VAL A 296 -4.66 -20.13 12.68
CA VAL A 296 -3.68 -19.19 12.14
C VAL A 296 -3.48 -18.01 13.09
N THR A 297 -4.56 -17.46 13.65
CA THR A 297 -4.47 -16.37 14.63
C THR A 297 -3.74 -16.79 15.90
N ILE A 298 -4.11 -17.96 16.46
CA ILE A 298 -3.44 -18.51 17.66
C ILE A 298 -1.98 -18.80 17.37
N ALA A 299 -1.66 -19.38 16.22
CA ALA A 299 -0.28 -19.63 15.82
C ALA A 299 0.50 -18.32 15.69
N TRP A 300 -0.10 -17.30 15.10
CA TRP A 300 0.54 -15.98 14.95
C TRP A 300 0.75 -15.29 16.30
N VAL A 301 -0.26 -15.31 17.19
CA VAL A 301 -0.17 -14.78 18.56
C VAL A 301 0.88 -15.55 19.36
N ALA A 302 0.89 -16.90 19.28
CA ALA A 302 1.89 -17.72 19.93
C ALA A 302 3.31 -17.39 19.45
N LEU A 303 3.50 -17.21 18.15
CA LEU A 303 4.79 -16.77 17.57
C LEU A 303 5.20 -15.39 18.07
N LEU A 304 4.26 -14.45 18.17
CA LEU A 304 4.51 -13.11 18.71
C LEU A 304 4.88 -13.18 20.20
N VAL A 305 4.15 -13.98 20.99
CA VAL A 305 4.43 -14.19 22.43
C VAL A 305 5.81 -14.84 22.62
N VAL A 306 6.15 -15.85 21.82
CA VAL A 306 7.49 -16.48 21.83
C VAL A 306 8.56 -15.44 21.48
N ALA A 307 8.34 -14.63 20.46
CA ALA A 307 9.27 -13.59 20.05
C ALA A 307 9.46 -12.53 21.15
N ILE A 308 8.38 -12.03 21.76
CA ILE A 308 8.41 -11.07 22.87
C ILE A 308 9.07 -11.68 24.10
N THR A 309 8.73 -12.93 24.45
CA THR A 309 9.30 -13.62 25.60
C THR A 309 10.80 -13.82 25.44
N GLN A 310 11.26 -14.16 24.23
CA GLN A 310 12.70 -14.24 23.92
C GLN A 310 13.39 -12.88 23.98
N LEU A 311 12.69 -11.82 23.58
CA LEU A 311 13.19 -10.44 23.69
C LEU A 311 13.40 -10.02 25.16
N ILE A 312 12.40 -10.30 26.02
CA ILE A 312 12.39 -9.94 27.44
C ILE A 312 13.43 -10.74 28.22
N ARG A 313 13.56 -12.04 27.96
CA ARG A 313 14.47 -12.93 28.70
C ARG A 313 15.95 -12.70 28.43
N ARG A 314 16.33 -11.68 27.63
CA ARG A 314 17.72 -11.28 27.31
C ARG A 314 18.68 -12.44 26.98
N ARG A 315 18.15 -13.57 26.50
CA ARG A 315 19.00 -14.70 26.15
C ARG A 315 19.70 -14.41 24.82
N PRO A 316 20.98 -14.76 24.66
CA PRO A 316 21.81 -14.44 23.49
C PRO A 316 21.43 -15.24 22.21
N PHE A 317 20.22 -15.78 22.16
CA PHE A 317 19.75 -16.59 21.03
C PHE A 317 19.31 -15.79 19.81
N LEU A 318 18.98 -14.50 19.99
CA LEU A 318 18.59 -13.64 18.87
C LEU A 318 19.82 -13.07 18.18
N THR A 319 19.92 -13.28 16.88
CA THR A 319 20.87 -12.54 16.05
C THR A 319 20.52 -11.04 16.07
N PRO A 320 21.49 -10.12 15.90
CA PRO A 320 21.19 -8.69 15.81
C PRO A 320 20.12 -8.40 14.74
N THR A 321 20.16 -9.09 13.61
CA THR A 321 19.19 -8.95 12.52
C THR A 321 17.76 -9.34 12.96
N ALA A 322 17.62 -10.48 13.65
CA ALA A 322 16.32 -10.91 14.17
C ALA A 322 15.77 -9.94 15.24
N HIS A 323 16.63 -9.41 16.10
CA HIS A 323 16.24 -8.41 17.09
C HIS A 323 15.66 -7.15 16.42
N PHE A 324 16.34 -6.60 15.41
CA PHE A 324 15.86 -5.42 14.71
C PHE A 324 14.61 -5.70 13.89
N ALA A 325 14.47 -6.89 13.30
CA ALA A 325 13.27 -7.28 12.57
C ALA A 325 12.04 -7.33 13.49
N LEU A 326 12.16 -7.92 14.69
CA LEU A 326 11.07 -7.94 15.67
C LEU A 326 10.75 -6.55 16.20
N ALA A 327 11.76 -5.72 16.45
CA ALA A 327 11.55 -4.34 16.88
C ALA A 327 10.86 -3.51 15.79
N ALA A 328 11.26 -3.67 14.52
CA ALA A 328 10.61 -3.02 13.39
C ALA A 328 9.17 -3.52 13.20
N ALA A 329 8.93 -4.84 13.29
CA ALA A 329 7.58 -5.41 13.23
C ALA A 329 6.67 -4.86 14.34
N GLY A 330 7.19 -4.76 15.57
CA GLY A 330 6.47 -4.17 16.70
C GLY A 330 6.13 -2.70 16.49
N ILE A 331 7.09 -1.90 15.98
CA ILE A 331 6.86 -0.48 15.68
C ILE A 331 5.84 -0.31 14.56
N VAL A 332 5.92 -1.09 13.48
CA VAL A 332 4.93 -1.05 12.39
C VAL A 332 3.55 -1.40 12.90
N SER A 333 3.42 -2.48 13.70
CA SER A 333 2.13 -2.89 14.28
C SER A 333 1.58 -1.83 15.24
N ALA A 334 2.42 -1.31 16.14
CA ALA A 334 2.02 -0.26 17.06
C ALA A 334 1.63 1.04 16.32
N GLY A 335 2.39 1.40 15.28
CA GLY A 335 2.11 2.55 14.43
C GLY A 335 0.78 2.43 13.69
N LEU A 336 0.40 1.22 13.22
CA LEU A 336 -0.93 0.98 12.62
C LEU A 336 -2.04 1.14 13.66
N VAL A 337 -1.88 0.57 14.85
CA VAL A 337 -2.87 0.71 15.94
C VAL A 337 -3.01 2.16 16.37
N LEU A 338 -1.90 2.88 16.56
CA LEU A 338 -1.92 4.30 16.90
C LEU A 338 -2.47 5.17 15.76
N GLY A 339 -2.19 4.79 14.51
CA GLY A 339 -2.76 5.44 13.32
C GLY A 339 -4.28 5.33 13.30
N LEU A 340 -4.81 4.13 13.54
CA LEU A 340 -6.24 3.88 13.67
C LEU A 340 -6.87 4.68 14.82
N MET A 341 -6.16 4.80 15.95
CA MET A 341 -6.66 5.51 17.14
C MET A 341 -6.66 7.02 17.01
N GLY A 342 -5.71 7.59 16.27
CA GLY A 342 -5.46 9.03 16.37
C GLY A 342 -5.43 9.79 15.04
N PHE A 343 -5.33 9.11 13.92
CA PHE A 343 -5.09 9.77 12.64
C PHE A 343 -6.05 9.38 11.53
N ASP A 344 -6.57 8.15 11.53
CA ASP A 344 -7.34 7.67 10.38
C ASP A 344 -8.23 6.48 10.79
N ALA A 345 -9.49 6.75 11.04
CA ALA A 345 -10.48 5.73 11.41
C ALA A 345 -10.74 4.70 10.29
N LEU A 346 -10.28 4.97 9.05
CA LEU A 346 -10.41 4.09 7.90
C LEU A 346 -9.20 3.17 7.70
N VAL A 347 -8.09 3.39 8.43
CA VAL A 347 -6.95 2.47 8.44
C VAL A 347 -7.34 1.23 9.25
N ILE A 348 -8.16 0.38 8.65
CA ILE A 348 -8.40 -0.96 9.17
C ILE A 348 -7.08 -1.71 9.02
N PRO A 349 -6.47 -2.25 10.10
CA PRO A 349 -5.26 -3.05 10.01
C PRO A 349 -5.58 -4.38 9.32
N ASP A 350 -5.75 -4.33 8.01
CA ASP A 350 -5.97 -5.50 7.17
C ASP A 350 -4.66 -6.30 6.99
N ASN A 351 -4.77 -7.47 6.40
CA ASN A 351 -3.62 -8.33 6.14
C ASN A 351 -2.57 -7.66 5.24
N ARG A 352 -2.99 -6.75 4.39
CA ARG A 352 -2.17 -5.97 3.48
C ARG A 352 -1.27 -5.01 4.24
N LEU A 353 -1.84 -4.20 5.13
CA LEU A 353 -1.09 -3.24 5.95
C LEU A 353 -0.19 -3.92 6.98
N MET A 354 -0.61 -5.08 7.51
CA MET A 354 0.17 -5.88 8.46
C MET A 354 1.25 -6.75 7.80
N LEU A 355 1.26 -6.86 6.48
CA LEU A 355 2.21 -7.72 5.77
C LEU A 355 3.68 -7.42 6.11
N PRO A 356 4.16 -6.16 6.15
CA PRO A 356 5.55 -5.88 6.51
C PRO A 356 5.92 -6.43 7.88
N ALA A 357 5.04 -6.27 8.88
CA ALA A 357 5.24 -6.79 10.23
C ALA A 357 5.23 -8.32 10.25
N GLY A 358 4.31 -8.94 9.51
CA GLY A 358 4.23 -10.40 9.38
C GLY A 358 5.48 -11.00 8.76
N LEU A 359 5.94 -10.49 7.62
CA LEU A 359 7.14 -10.96 6.94
C LEU A 359 8.41 -10.77 7.79
N LEU A 360 8.54 -9.63 8.49
CA LEU A 360 9.64 -9.37 9.42
C LEU A 360 9.64 -10.37 10.59
N THR A 361 8.46 -10.68 11.13
CA THR A 361 8.33 -11.66 12.22
C THR A 361 8.74 -13.05 11.75
N LEU A 362 8.27 -13.50 10.58
CA LEU A 362 8.65 -14.78 10.00
C LEU A 362 10.16 -14.86 9.72
N ALA A 363 10.73 -13.81 9.15
CA ALA A 363 12.17 -13.73 8.92
C ALA A 363 12.97 -13.76 10.23
N ALA A 364 12.52 -13.05 11.26
CA ALA A 364 13.16 -13.04 12.58
C ALA A 364 13.14 -14.42 13.24
N LEU A 365 12.03 -15.13 13.14
CA LEU A 365 11.89 -16.50 13.62
C LEU A 365 12.85 -17.45 12.88
N TYR A 366 12.89 -17.33 11.56
CA TYR A 366 13.82 -18.10 10.74
C TYR A 366 15.29 -17.83 11.15
N TRP A 367 15.68 -16.58 11.27
CA TRP A 367 17.04 -16.18 11.66
C TRP A 367 17.41 -16.57 13.10
N SER A 368 16.42 -16.71 13.99
CA SER A 368 16.62 -17.07 15.39
C SER A 368 16.63 -18.58 15.63
N SER A 369 16.03 -19.37 14.76
CA SER A 369 15.85 -20.80 14.95
C SER A 369 17.17 -21.56 14.91
N PRO A 370 17.41 -22.53 15.80
CA PRO A 370 18.55 -23.46 15.73
C PRO A 370 18.40 -24.43 14.55
N GLY A 371 19.48 -25.12 14.17
CA GLY A 371 19.59 -25.91 12.93
C GLY A 371 18.39 -26.79 12.58
N ARG A 372 17.87 -27.63 13.51
CA ARG A 372 16.66 -28.44 13.28
C ARG A 372 15.39 -27.61 13.18
N GLY A 373 15.25 -26.57 14.02
CA GLY A 373 14.09 -25.67 13.98
C GLY A 373 14.00 -24.89 12.67
N ARG A 374 15.14 -24.51 12.07
CA ARG A 374 15.17 -23.89 10.74
C ARG A 374 14.73 -24.83 9.63
N ALA A 375 15.19 -26.07 9.69
CA ALA A 375 14.75 -27.07 8.72
C ALA A 375 13.23 -27.22 8.78
N LEU A 376 12.64 -27.27 9.98
CA LEU A 376 11.19 -27.33 10.16
C LEU A 376 10.49 -26.07 9.62
N VAL A 377 10.95 -24.87 9.97
CA VAL A 377 10.38 -23.62 9.46
C VAL A 377 10.52 -23.51 7.96
N GLY A 378 11.67 -23.89 7.39
CA GLY A 378 11.90 -23.90 5.96
C GLY A 378 11.04 -24.92 5.22
N VAL A 379 10.92 -26.14 5.76
CA VAL A 379 10.04 -27.19 5.20
C VAL A 379 8.57 -26.75 5.31
N ALA A 380 8.14 -26.22 6.44
CA ALA A 380 6.79 -25.69 6.61
C ALA A 380 6.51 -24.57 5.59
N ALA A 381 7.46 -23.66 5.37
CA ALA A 381 7.35 -22.62 4.36
C ALA A 381 7.22 -23.19 2.93
N VAL A 382 8.01 -24.23 2.60
CA VAL A 382 7.94 -24.91 1.30
C VAL A 382 6.60 -25.63 1.14
N VAL A 383 6.12 -26.32 2.17
CA VAL A 383 4.81 -26.98 2.17
C VAL A 383 3.69 -25.97 2.02
N VAL A 384 3.73 -24.85 2.76
CA VAL A 384 2.79 -23.76 2.61
C VAL A 384 2.84 -23.18 1.19
N LEU A 385 4.04 -22.96 0.65
CA LEU A 385 4.20 -22.51 -0.73
C LEU A 385 3.56 -23.49 -1.71
N TRP A 386 3.80 -24.77 -1.53
CA TRP A 386 3.26 -25.82 -2.42
C TRP A 386 1.73 -25.89 -2.33
N ILE A 387 1.16 -25.85 -1.12
CA ILE A 387 -0.29 -25.80 -0.90
C ILE A 387 -0.88 -24.53 -1.55
N VAL A 388 -0.24 -23.38 -1.32
CA VAL A 388 -0.69 -22.10 -1.88
C VAL A 388 -0.68 -22.14 -3.41
N VAL A 389 0.36 -22.66 -4.04
CA VAL A 389 0.45 -22.78 -5.51
C VAL A 389 -0.57 -23.80 -6.05
N ALA A 390 -0.78 -24.91 -5.32
CA ALA A 390 -1.68 -25.97 -5.76
C ALA A 390 -3.17 -25.66 -5.57
N VAL A 391 -3.52 -24.85 -4.56
CA VAL A 391 -4.90 -24.58 -4.16
C VAL A 391 -5.38 -23.19 -4.60
N GLN A 392 -4.48 -22.34 -5.12
CA GLN A 392 -4.89 -21.00 -5.53
C GLN A 392 -5.87 -21.04 -6.70
N PRO A 393 -7.07 -20.45 -6.56
CA PRO A 393 -7.90 -20.17 -7.71
C PRO A 393 -7.14 -19.22 -8.65
N THR A 394 -7.31 -19.43 -9.95
CA THR A 394 -6.70 -18.62 -11.00
C THR A 394 -7.15 -17.16 -10.96
N SER A 395 -8.25 -16.88 -10.27
CA SER A 395 -8.76 -15.52 -10.04
C SER A 395 -8.88 -15.23 -8.55
N ILE A 396 -8.07 -14.32 -8.01
CA ILE A 396 -8.37 -13.64 -6.75
C ILE A 396 -9.14 -12.38 -7.13
N GLY A 397 -10.45 -12.45 -7.02
CA GLY A 397 -11.35 -11.37 -7.42
C GLY A 397 -11.55 -11.32 -8.93
N GLU A 398 -12.75 -11.03 -9.35
CA GLU A 398 -13.02 -10.61 -10.72
C GLU A 398 -12.18 -9.37 -10.95
N SER A 399 -11.26 -9.45 -11.91
CA SER A 399 -10.55 -8.25 -12.34
C SER A 399 -11.61 -7.31 -12.91
N PHE A 400 -11.64 -6.08 -12.47
CA PHE A 400 -12.52 -5.06 -13.06
C PHE A 400 -12.39 -4.97 -14.59
N SER A 401 -11.30 -5.51 -15.14
CA SER A 401 -11.00 -5.52 -16.58
C SER A 401 -11.77 -6.54 -17.41
N ASP A 402 -12.42 -7.55 -16.82
CA ASP A 402 -13.15 -8.59 -17.54
C ASP A 402 -14.66 -8.35 -17.59
N ASP A 403 -15.13 -7.28 -16.95
CA ASP A 403 -16.52 -6.87 -17.00
C ASP A 403 -16.79 -6.15 -18.33
N SER A 404 -17.51 -6.83 -19.23
CA SER A 404 -17.87 -6.31 -20.56
C SER A 404 -18.59 -4.96 -20.47
N ASP A 405 -19.39 -4.77 -19.44
CA ASP A 405 -20.23 -3.59 -19.26
C ASP A 405 -19.37 -2.39 -18.80
N ARG A 406 -18.39 -2.62 -17.93
CA ARG A 406 -17.40 -1.60 -17.57
C ARG A 406 -16.54 -1.17 -18.75
N LYS A 407 -16.15 -2.12 -19.60
CA LYS A 407 -15.37 -1.81 -20.79
C LYS A 407 -16.16 -0.97 -21.77
N ALA A 408 -17.41 -1.32 -22.03
CA ALA A 408 -18.32 -0.52 -22.85
C ALA A 408 -18.53 0.88 -22.29
N PHE A 409 -18.69 0.99 -20.98
CA PHE A 409 -18.78 2.25 -20.25
C PHE A 409 -17.53 3.13 -20.41
N SER A 410 -16.34 2.56 -20.21
CA SER A 410 -15.07 3.26 -20.39
C SER A 410 -14.83 3.65 -21.87
N GLU A 411 -15.26 2.83 -22.84
CA GLU A 411 -15.20 3.15 -24.27
C GLU A 411 -16.10 4.34 -24.64
N VAL A 412 -17.30 4.43 -24.06
CA VAL A 412 -18.19 5.60 -24.24
C VAL A 412 -17.51 6.86 -23.68
N ALA A 413 -16.92 6.79 -22.48
CA ALA A 413 -16.20 7.91 -21.89
C ALA A 413 -15.02 8.34 -22.79
N ALA A 414 -14.22 7.39 -23.28
CA ALA A 414 -13.07 7.67 -24.15
C ALA A 414 -13.47 8.28 -25.50
N SER A 415 -14.56 7.81 -26.10
CA SER A 415 -15.03 8.28 -27.41
C SER A 415 -15.80 9.59 -27.36
N SER A 416 -16.13 10.07 -26.18
CA SER A 416 -16.93 11.28 -25.98
C SER A 416 -16.27 12.58 -26.46
N GLY A 417 -14.93 12.60 -26.56
CA GLY A 417 -14.13 13.79 -26.86
C GLY A 417 -13.98 14.76 -25.68
N ALA A 418 -14.55 14.43 -24.53
CA ALA A 418 -14.42 15.26 -23.33
C ALA A 418 -13.01 15.16 -22.73
N ARG A 419 -12.60 16.22 -22.02
CA ARG A 419 -11.31 16.28 -21.33
C ARG A 419 -11.40 15.78 -19.89
N ILE A 420 -12.56 15.90 -19.27
CA ILE A 420 -12.80 15.52 -17.88
C ILE A 420 -14.11 14.73 -17.80
N ILE A 421 -14.10 13.65 -17.04
CA ILE A 421 -15.27 12.78 -16.86
C ILE A 421 -15.73 12.83 -15.40
N ILE A 422 -17.00 13.13 -15.21
CA ILE A 422 -17.69 12.96 -13.91
C ILE A 422 -18.52 11.67 -14.02
N THR A 423 -18.44 10.80 -13.03
CA THR A 423 -18.98 9.44 -13.19
C THR A 423 -19.29 8.79 -11.83
N ASN A 424 -20.03 7.68 -11.86
CA ASN A 424 -20.24 6.82 -10.71
C ASN A 424 -19.15 5.72 -10.53
N ASP A 425 -18.17 5.65 -11.46
CA ASP A 425 -16.99 4.78 -11.34
C ASP A 425 -15.74 5.50 -11.90
N ALA A 426 -15.27 6.50 -11.18
CA ALA A 426 -14.14 7.30 -11.60
C ALA A 426 -12.84 6.50 -11.69
N ASP A 427 -12.68 5.50 -10.83
CA ASP A 427 -11.48 4.65 -10.81
C ASP A 427 -11.38 3.81 -12.10
N ALA A 428 -12.48 3.18 -12.52
CA ALA A 428 -12.49 2.40 -13.76
C ALA A 428 -12.26 3.27 -14.99
N VAL A 429 -13.00 4.37 -15.11
CA VAL A 429 -12.85 5.31 -16.24
C VAL A 429 -11.43 5.85 -16.32
N HIS A 430 -10.88 6.33 -15.22
CA HIS A 430 -9.52 6.86 -15.21
C HIS A 430 -8.48 5.79 -15.57
N TRP A 431 -8.62 4.58 -15.01
CA TRP A 431 -7.71 3.47 -15.31
C TRP A 431 -7.73 3.07 -16.78
N ASP A 432 -8.92 2.93 -17.37
CA ASP A 432 -9.05 2.40 -18.72
C ASP A 432 -8.72 3.45 -19.79
N THR A 433 -9.10 4.70 -19.55
CA THR A 433 -9.00 5.78 -20.55
C THR A 433 -7.79 6.69 -20.36
N GLY A 434 -7.27 6.80 -19.15
CA GLY A 434 -6.26 7.81 -18.76
C GLY A 434 -6.82 9.23 -18.62
N LEU A 435 -8.13 9.43 -18.86
CA LEU A 435 -8.74 10.75 -18.73
C LEU A 435 -8.88 11.15 -17.25
N PRO A 436 -8.76 12.43 -16.92
CA PRO A 436 -9.13 12.94 -15.60
C PRO A 436 -10.56 12.56 -15.26
N ALA A 437 -10.77 11.94 -14.08
CA ALA A 437 -12.09 11.47 -13.66
C ALA A 437 -12.36 11.78 -12.19
N ALA A 438 -13.62 12.11 -11.89
CA ALA A 438 -14.10 12.30 -10.53
C ALA A 438 -15.47 11.65 -10.33
N TYR A 439 -15.74 11.24 -9.09
CA TYR A 439 -17.06 10.76 -8.73
C TYR A 439 -18.09 11.88 -8.80
N ALA A 440 -19.31 11.55 -9.24
CA ALA A 440 -20.45 12.46 -9.22
C ALA A 440 -20.70 12.96 -7.78
N PRO A 441 -21.24 14.19 -7.60
CA PRO A 441 -21.50 14.73 -6.28
C PRO A 441 -22.43 13.81 -5.48
N THR A 442 -22.13 13.64 -4.19
CA THR A 442 -22.92 12.85 -3.25
C THR A 442 -23.36 13.71 -2.06
N ALA A 443 -24.49 13.35 -1.43
CA ALA A 443 -25.06 14.09 -0.31
C ALA A 443 -24.16 14.13 0.94
N GLN A 444 -23.15 13.25 0.99
CA GLN A 444 -22.27 13.13 2.14
C GLN A 444 -20.85 12.86 1.69
N LYS A 445 -19.90 13.61 2.23
CA LYS A 445 -18.47 13.31 2.02
C LYS A 445 -18.15 11.97 2.69
N ALA A 446 -17.60 11.04 1.93
CA ALA A 446 -17.39 9.65 2.34
C ALA A 446 -16.55 9.52 3.61
N LEU A 447 -15.61 10.43 3.86
CA LEU A 447 -14.64 10.34 4.95
C LEU A 447 -15.05 11.10 6.20
N THR A 448 -15.63 12.28 6.06
CA THR A 448 -15.96 13.14 7.19
C THR A 448 -17.40 12.95 7.68
N GLY A 449 -18.24 12.34 6.86
CA GLY A 449 -19.68 12.27 7.11
C GLY A 449 -20.36 13.66 7.03
N GLU A 450 -19.64 14.70 6.59
CA GLU A 450 -20.16 16.05 6.44
C GLU A 450 -21.22 16.08 5.35
N LEU A 451 -22.39 16.61 5.69
CA LEU A 451 -23.45 16.82 4.71
C LEU A 451 -23.04 17.94 3.76
N VAL A 452 -23.22 17.71 2.48
CA VAL A 452 -22.95 18.67 1.41
C VAL A 452 -24.28 19.14 0.86
N ASP A 453 -24.37 20.41 0.51
CA ASP A 453 -25.50 20.94 -0.23
C ASP A 453 -25.44 20.42 -1.67
N VAL A 454 -26.09 19.28 -1.88
CA VAL A 454 -26.10 18.56 -3.16
C VAL A 454 -26.82 19.39 -4.22
N ASP A 455 -27.90 20.08 -3.83
CA ASP A 455 -28.69 20.91 -4.76
C ASP A 455 -27.82 22.05 -5.31
N ASP A 456 -26.99 22.69 -4.48
CA ASP A 456 -26.05 23.71 -4.95
C ASP A 456 -24.98 23.11 -5.89
N LEU A 457 -24.44 21.96 -5.56
CA LEU A 457 -23.45 21.30 -6.41
C LEU A 457 -24.02 20.93 -7.79
N TYR A 458 -25.19 20.30 -7.84
CA TYR A 458 -25.80 19.91 -9.13
C TYR A 458 -26.27 21.15 -9.94
N ARG A 459 -26.65 22.26 -9.29
CA ARG A 459 -26.93 23.51 -9.98
C ARG A 459 -25.72 24.14 -10.65
N ARG A 460 -24.53 24.01 -10.03
CA ARG A 460 -23.25 24.53 -10.55
C ARG A 460 -22.61 23.60 -11.57
N LEU A 461 -22.92 22.31 -11.51
CA LEU A 461 -22.26 21.27 -12.30
C LEU A 461 -22.34 21.52 -13.81
N PRO A 462 -23.50 21.85 -14.43
CA PRO A 462 -23.57 22.08 -15.87
C PRO A 462 -22.64 23.17 -16.36
N CYS A 463 -22.57 24.29 -15.66
CA CYS A 463 -21.70 25.42 -16.01
C CYS A 463 -20.21 25.04 -15.84
N ALA A 464 -19.86 24.34 -14.77
CA ALA A 464 -18.49 23.87 -14.55
C ALA A 464 -18.06 22.87 -15.64
N LEU A 465 -18.93 21.97 -16.06
CA LEU A 465 -18.69 21.05 -17.17
C LEU A 465 -18.43 21.80 -18.49
N LEU A 466 -19.27 22.79 -18.81
CA LEU A 466 -19.12 23.59 -20.03
C LEU A 466 -17.78 24.30 -20.11
N HIS A 467 -17.36 24.94 -19.00
CA HIS A 467 -16.10 25.68 -18.96
C HIS A 467 -14.85 24.80 -19.02
N ASN A 468 -14.96 23.51 -18.70
CA ASN A 468 -13.80 22.61 -18.59
C ASN A 468 -13.85 21.46 -19.59
N ASP A 469 -14.66 21.52 -20.62
CA ASP A 469 -14.87 20.46 -21.60
C ASP A 469 -15.19 19.11 -20.94
N GLY A 470 -16.00 19.15 -19.88
CA GLY A 470 -16.39 17.98 -19.10
C GLY A 470 -17.73 17.42 -19.50
N ILE A 471 -17.98 16.15 -19.17
CA ILE A 471 -19.28 15.48 -19.28
C ILE A 471 -19.52 14.60 -18.07
N VAL A 472 -20.80 14.24 -17.85
CA VAL A 472 -21.16 13.18 -16.90
C VAL A 472 -21.43 11.89 -17.68
N VAL A 473 -20.81 10.79 -17.26
CA VAL A 473 -21.05 9.44 -17.82
C VAL A 473 -21.38 8.52 -16.65
N LEU A 474 -22.56 7.94 -16.66
CA LEU A 474 -23.04 7.07 -15.59
C LEU A 474 -23.36 5.67 -16.13
N SER A 475 -23.03 4.65 -15.37
CA SER A 475 -23.50 3.29 -15.61
C SER A 475 -24.70 2.99 -14.71
N ASP A 476 -25.75 2.41 -15.29
CA ASP A 476 -26.94 1.98 -14.55
C ASP A 476 -26.71 0.73 -13.69
N GLN A 477 -25.62 0.01 -13.98
CA GLN A 477 -25.25 -1.23 -13.28
C GLN A 477 -24.33 -1.01 -12.07
N ILE A 478 -23.75 0.20 -11.93
CA ILE A 478 -22.80 0.49 -10.88
C ILE A 478 -23.49 1.18 -9.71
N THR A 479 -23.57 0.51 -8.57
CA THR A 479 -24.26 1.00 -7.35
C THR A 479 -23.31 1.58 -6.31
N PHE A 480 -22.04 1.84 -6.63
CA PHE A 480 -21.02 2.27 -5.65
C PHE A 480 -21.17 3.72 -5.18
N SER A 481 -21.88 4.56 -5.91
CA SER A 481 -22.17 5.92 -5.47
C SER A 481 -23.66 6.22 -5.65
N SER A 482 -24.27 6.84 -4.64
CA SER A 482 -25.61 7.40 -4.77
C SER A 482 -25.51 8.65 -5.64
N VAL A 483 -25.84 8.52 -6.92
CA VAL A 483 -25.99 9.67 -7.82
C VAL A 483 -27.42 10.18 -7.71
N GLU A 484 -27.57 11.48 -7.57
CA GLU A 484 -28.90 12.12 -7.54
C GLU A 484 -29.39 12.33 -9.00
N TYR A 485 -29.94 11.27 -9.61
CA TYR A 485 -30.43 11.29 -10.98
C TYR A 485 -31.52 12.34 -11.19
N ASP A 486 -32.37 12.54 -10.19
CA ASP A 486 -33.46 13.53 -10.26
C ASP A 486 -32.94 14.96 -10.47
N LEU A 487 -31.79 15.29 -9.89
CA LEU A 487 -31.16 16.59 -10.03
C LEU A 487 -30.51 16.78 -11.42
N LEU A 488 -29.96 15.71 -12.00
CA LEU A 488 -29.45 15.73 -13.37
C LEU A 488 -30.60 15.87 -14.37
N ASP A 489 -31.68 15.13 -14.17
CA ASP A 489 -32.87 15.18 -15.04
C ASP A 489 -33.59 16.54 -14.92
N LEU A 490 -33.55 17.19 -13.75
CA LEU A 490 -34.00 18.58 -13.59
C LEU A 490 -33.16 19.53 -14.44
N ALA A 491 -31.84 19.41 -14.43
CA ALA A 491 -30.95 20.22 -15.25
C ALA A 491 -31.18 19.99 -16.77
N VAL A 492 -31.60 18.79 -17.18
CA VAL A 492 -32.05 18.50 -18.55
C VAL A 492 -33.34 19.20 -18.86
N ALA A 493 -34.33 19.17 -17.94
CA ALA A 493 -35.61 19.86 -18.11
C ALA A 493 -35.45 21.38 -18.21
N GLU A 494 -34.46 21.95 -17.51
CA GLU A 494 -34.08 23.36 -17.58
C GLU A 494 -33.27 23.74 -18.84
N GLY A 495 -32.90 22.75 -19.64
CA GLY A 495 -32.10 22.92 -20.86
C GLY A 495 -30.62 23.19 -20.61
N ALA A 496 -30.11 22.99 -19.38
CA ALA A 496 -28.71 23.16 -19.03
C ALA A 496 -27.86 21.96 -19.43
N LEU A 497 -28.46 20.75 -19.47
CA LEU A 497 -27.85 19.51 -19.93
C LEU A 497 -28.66 18.87 -21.07
N GLU A 498 -27.99 18.13 -21.93
CA GLU A 498 -28.58 17.18 -22.87
C GLU A 498 -28.28 15.76 -22.37
N LYS A 499 -29.31 14.88 -22.41
CA LYS A 499 -29.22 13.49 -22.00
C LYS A 499 -29.24 12.57 -23.21
N ASP A 500 -28.27 11.66 -23.27
CA ASP A 500 -28.17 10.60 -24.26
C ASP A 500 -28.13 9.25 -23.52
N GLU A 501 -29.10 8.38 -23.82
CA GLU A 501 -29.22 7.09 -23.16
C GLU A 501 -28.88 5.98 -24.15
N SER A 502 -27.90 5.19 -23.79
CA SER A 502 -27.52 3.94 -24.45
C SER A 502 -27.72 2.77 -23.48
N PRO A 503 -27.89 1.52 -23.96
CA PRO A 503 -28.03 0.39 -23.05
C PRO A 503 -26.88 0.32 -22.04
N GLY A 504 -27.21 0.47 -20.75
CA GLY A 504 -26.25 0.39 -19.65
C GLY A 504 -25.45 1.67 -19.36
N VAL A 505 -25.59 2.73 -20.19
CA VAL A 505 -24.80 3.97 -20.02
C VAL A 505 -25.67 5.21 -20.29
N ILE A 506 -25.59 6.18 -19.39
CA ILE A 506 -26.24 7.47 -19.52
C ILE A 506 -25.17 8.55 -19.63
N VAL A 507 -25.27 9.43 -20.62
CA VAL A 507 -24.35 10.53 -20.84
C VAL A 507 -25.10 11.86 -20.75
N TYR A 508 -24.58 12.77 -19.91
CA TYR A 508 -25.09 14.14 -19.85
C TYR A 508 -24.01 15.10 -20.37
N ARG A 509 -24.39 15.94 -21.34
CA ARG A 509 -23.52 16.95 -21.95
C ARG A 509 -24.02 18.34 -21.61
N PRO A 510 -23.12 19.30 -21.24
CA PRO A 510 -23.53 20.66 -21.01
C PRO A 510 -23.95 21.33 -22.33
N THR A 511 -25.03 22.11 -22.28
CA THR A 511 -25.47 22.97 -23.38
C THR A 511 -24.86 24.36 -23.28
N THR A 512 -25.03 25.18 -24.30
CA THR A 512 -24.66 26.60 -24.25
C THR A 512 -25.48 27.42 -23.24
N ALA A 513 -26.60 26.87 -22.75
CA ALA A 513 -27.44 27.48 -21.72
C ALA A 513 -27.00 27.12 -20.28
N ALA A 514 -26.04 26.24 -20.12
CA ALA A 514 -25.59 25.69 -18.82
C ALA A 514 -25.13 26.73 -17.79
N CYS A 515 -24.76 27.95 -18.24
CA CYS A 515 -24.31 29.04 -17.36
C CYS A 515 -25.32 30.20 -17.27
N ARG A 516 -26.56 29.96 -17.65
CA ARG A 516 -27.63 30.96 -17.48
C ARG A 516 -28.38 30.66 -16.19
#